data_25cffec16ee8f563177dc5bc66fc6df6
#
_entry.id   25cffec16ee8f563177dc5bc66fc6df6
#
_cell.length_a   1.000
_cell.length_b   1.000
_cell.length_c   1.000
_cell.angle_alpha   90.00
_cell.angle_beta   90.00
_cell.angle_gamma   90.00
#
_symmetry.space_group_name_H-M   'P 1'
#
loop_
_entity.id
_entity.type
_entity.pdbx_description
1 polymer ?
#
loop_
_entity_poly.entity_id
_entity_poly.type
_entity_poly.pdbx_seq_one_letter_code
_entity_poly.pdbx_strand_id
1 'polypeptide(L)'
;MVASYNADKAREFGYEVRDIVRSPEYRALFPNSTLKEDSRAADRWNTDSGGSFRAVGIGTALTGRGADVLLIDDPIKDDEEADSELRRERIWSWYSSVAYTRLSPG
;
A
#
# COMPACT_ATOMS: atom_id res chain seq x y z
N MET A 1 2.96 1.87 2.55
CA MET A 1 2.53 1.41 1.22
C MET A 1 2.12 -0.05 1.28
N VAL A 2 1.00 -0.40 0.69
CA VAL A 2 0.51 -1.78 0.61
C VAL A 2 0.40 -2.18 -0.85
N ALA A 3 0.97 -3.33 -1.19
CA ALA A 3 0.95 -3.88 -2.55
C ALA A 3 0.28 -5.25 -2.55
N SER A 4 -0.52 -5.53 -3.56
CA SER A 4 -1.18 -6.82 -3.76
C SER A 4 -1.19 -7.18 -5.24
N TYR A 5 -1.68 -8.36 -5.58
CA TYR A 5 -1.67 -8.86 -6.96
C TYR A 5 -2.42 -7.94 -7.95
N ASN A 6 -3.37 -7.15 -7.48
CA ASN A 6 -3.96 -6.07 -8.28
C ASN A 6 -4.30 -4.86 -7.42
N ALA A 7 -4.53 -3.73 -8.08
CA ALA A 7 -4.79 -2.46 -7.43
C ALA A 7 -6.11 -2.45 -6.66
N ASP A 8 -7.14 -3.16 -7.16
CA ASP A 8 -8.45 -3.19 -6.50
C ASP A 8 -8.38 -3.91 -5.17
N LYS A 9 -7.63 -5.02 -5.10
CA LYS A 9 -7.40 -5.74 -3.84
C LYS A 9 -6.67 -4.86 -2.82
N ALA A 10 -5.63 -4.18 -3.27
CA ALA A 10 -4.89 -3.24 -2.40
C ALA A 10 -5.77 -2.08 -1.94
N ARG A 11 -6.67 -1.60 -2.81
CA ARG A 11 -7.61 -0.53 -2.47
C ARG A 11 -8.60 -0.96 -1.39
N GLU A 12 -9.03 -2.23 -1.37
CA GLU A 12 -9.89 -2.76 -0.30
C GLU A 12 -9.21 -2.60 1.06
N PHE A 13 -7.93 -2.92 1.16
CA PHE A 13 -7.16 -2.68 2.39
C PHE A 13 -7.13 -1.20 2.74
N GLY A 14 -6.99 -0.33 1.74
CA GLY A 14 -7.02 1.10 1.95
C GLY A 14 -8.32 1.60 2.57
N TYR A 15 -9.45 1.08 2.11
CA TYR A 15 -10.75 1.38 2.71
C TYR A 15 -10.82 0.94 4.17
N GLU A 16 -10.42 -0.28 4.44
CA GLU A 16 -10.49 -0.84 5.80
C GLU A 16 -9.61 -0.05 6.77
N VAL A 17 -8.38 0.23 6.39
CA VAL A 17 -7.45 0.99 7.23
C VAL A 17 -7.93 2.42 7.42
N ARG A 18 -8.44 3.05 6.37
CA ARG A 18 -8.99 4.40 6.46
C ARG A 18 -10.15 4.48 7.44
N ASP A 19 -11.05 3.50 7.40
CA ASP A 19 -12.19 3.44 8.31
C ASP A 19 -11.74 3.31 9.76
N ILE A 20 -10.69 2.54 10.02
CA ILE A 20 -10.08 2.44 11.36
C ILE A 20 -9.51 3.80 11.78
N VAL A 21 -8.75 4.46 10.92
CA VAL A 21 -8.15 5.76 11.22
C VAL A 21 -9.21 6.83 11.50
N ARG A 22 -10.38 6.72 10.87
CA ARG A 22 -11.51 7.64 11.07
C ARG A 22 -12.35 7.31 12.29
N SER A 23 -12.16 6.16 12.91
CA SER A 23 -12.99 5.72 14.04
C SER A 23 -12.74 6.57 15.28
N PRO A 24 -13.77 6.72 16.14
CA PRO A 24 -13.60 7.45 17.42
C PRO A 24 -12.55 6.81 18.31
N GLU A 25 -12.45 5.49 18.30
CA GLU A 25 -11.48 4.75 19.08
C GLU A 25 -10.04 5.11 18.69
N TYR A 26 -9.77 5.14 17.38
CA TYR A 26 -8.46 5.52 16.88
C TYR A 26 -8.12 6.97 17.22
N ARG A 27 -9.08 7.88 17.06
CA ARG A 27 -8.89 9.30 17.38
C ARG A 27 -8.61 9.53 18.86
N ALA A 28 -9.22 8.73 19.72
CA ALA A 28 -8.98 8.81 21.16
C ALA A 28 -7.56 8.40 21.52
N LEU A 29 -7.05 7.34 20.86
CA LEU A 29 -5.70 6.83 21.11
C LEU A 29 -4.63 7.67 20.43
N PHE A 30 -4.89 8.18 19.23
CA PHE A 30 -3.92 8.90 18.41
C PHE A 30 -4.49 10.23 17.91
N PRO A 31 -4.74 11.20 18.81
CA PRO A 31 -5.42 12.45 18.44
C PRO A 31 -4.61 13.32 17.47
N ASN A 32 -3.30 13.11 17.39
CA ASN A 32 -2.41 13.89 16.51
C ASN A 32 -2.18 13.21 15.16
N SER A 33 -2.83 12.10 14.90
CA SER A 33 -2.64 11.32 13.67
C SER A 33 -3.97 11.03 13.00
N THR A 34 -4.75 12.09 12.74
CA THR A 34 -6.06 11.98 12.13
C THR A 34 -5.99 12.13 10.62
N LEU A 35 -7.00 11.61 9.93
CA LEU A 35 -7.08 11.69 8.48
C LEU A 35 -7.19 13.16 8.04
N LYS A 36 -6.39 13.54 7.05
CA LYS A 36 -6.43 14.89 6.50
C LYS A 36 -7.77 15.09 5.80
N GLU A 37 -8.40 16.23 6.02
CA GLU A 37 -9.78 16.50 5.60
C GLU A 37 -10.02 16.35 4.10
N ASP A 38 -9.05 16.77 3.29
CA ASP A 38 -9.13 16.70 1.83
C ASP A 38 -8.63 15.37 1.25
N SER A 39 -8.19 14.43 2.09
CA SER A 39 -7.59 13.16 1.67
C SER A 39 -8.60 12.04 1.79
N ARG A 40 -9.41 11.81 0.75
CA ARG A 40 -10.54 10.87 0.79
C ARG A 40 -10.43 9.65 -0.11
N ALA A 41 -9.44 9.61 -0.99
CA ALA A 41 -9.26 8.45 -1.88
C ALA A 41 -8.87 7.22 -1.06
N ALA A 42 -9.43 6.05 -1.40
CA ALA A 42 -9.15 4.82 -0.67
C ALA A 42 -7.75 4.27 -0.95
N ASP A 43 -7.25 4.51 -2.14
CA ASP A 43 -5.94 4.03 -2.58
C ASP A 43 -4.80 4.96 -2.18
N ARG A 44 -5.11 6.15 -1.71
CA ARG A 44 -4.10 7.13 -1.33
C ARG A 44 -4.69 8.18 -0.39
N TRP A 45 -4.21 8.23 0.83
CA TRP A 45 -4.66 9.25 1.78
C TRP A 45 -3.51 9.66 2.71
N ASN A 46 -3.68 10.82 3.32
CA ASN A 46 -2.68 11.43 4.20
C ASN A 46 -3.28 11.71 5.58
N THR A 47 -2.42 11.77 6.58
CA THR A 47 -2.79 12.20 7.92
C THR A 47 -2.31 13.63 8.16
N ASP A 48 -2.92 14.30 9.14
CA ASP A 48 -2.54 15.67 9.51
C ASP A 48 -1.09 15.78 10.01
N SER A 49 -0.57 14.68 10.55
CA SER A 49 0.81 14.64 11.08
C SER A 49 1.86 14.37 10.01
N GLY A 50 1.46 14.28 8.74
CA GLY A 50 2.39 14.06 7.63
C GLY A 50 2.57 12.61 7.21
N GLY A 51 1.87 11.68 7.85
CA GLY A 51 1.85 10.29 7.43
C GLY A 51 1.06 10.09 6.15
N SER A 52 1.31 9.00 5.44
CA SER A 52 0.58 8.69 4.22
C SER A 52 0.39 7.20 4.05
N PHE A 53 -0.68 6.86 3.35
CA PHE A 53 -0.99 5.50 2.94
C PHE A 53 -1.10 5.46 1.42
N ARG A 54 -0.60 4.40 0.81
CA ARG A 54 -0.75 4.18 -0.62
C ARG A 54 -0.96 2.70 -0.91
N ALA A 55 -2.00 2.40 -1.70
CA ALA A 55 -2.31 1.06 -2.17
C ALA A 55 -1.91 0.94 -3.64
N VAL A 56 -1.19 -0.11 -3.99
CA VAL A 56 -0.70 -0.31 -5.36
C VAL A 56 -0.88 -1.76 -5.80
N GLY A 57 -1.05 -1.95 -7.10
CA GLY A 57 -0.99 -3.28 -7.72
C GLY A 57 0.45 -3.63 -8.05
N ILE A 58 0.82 -4.89 -7.88
CA ILE A 58 2.14 -5.39 -8.28
C ILE A 58 2.30 -5.23 -9.79
N GLY A 59 3.47 -4.74 -10.20
CA GLY A 59 3.75 -4.43 -11.59
C GLY A 59 3.51 -2.98 -11.97
N THR A 60 2.90 -2.20 -11.08
CA THR A 60 2.64 -0.78 -11.31
C THR A 60 3.93 0.03 -11.13
N ALA A 61 4.12 1.03 -11.98
CA ALA A 61 5.22 1.97 -11.81
C ALA A 61 4.99 2.81 -10.54
N LEU A 62 5.99 2.87 -9.67
CA LEU A 62 5.96 3.67 -8.46
C LEU A 62 6.81 4.91 -8.67
N THR A 63 6.14 6.04 -8.90
CA THR A 63 6.84 7.30 -9.13
C THR A 63 6.53 8.31 -8.01
N GLY A 64 7.54 9.09 -7.66
CA GLY A 64 7.39 10.30 -6.88
C GLY A 64 7.44 10.16 -5.37
N ARG A 65 7.17 9.03 -4.76
CA ARG A 65 7.17 8.90 -3.30
C ARG A 65 7.84 7.64 -2.80
N GLY A 66 8.62 7.79 -1.74
CA GLY A 66 9.18 6.67 -1.00
C GLY A 66 8.18 6.11 0.01
N ALA A 67 8.59 5.08 0.72
CA ALA A 67 7.82 4.46 1.79
C ALA A 67 8.75 4.09 2.94
N ASP A 68 8.30 4.31 4.17
CA ASP A 68 9.01 3.82 5.34
C ASP A 68 8.70 2.36 5.60
N VAL A 69 7.48 1.94 5.24
CA VAL A 69 7.04 0.55 5.35
C VAL A 69 6.40 0.13 4.05
N LEU A 70 6.84 -0.99 3.50
CA LEU A 70 6.23 -1.63 2.35
C LEU A 70 5.67 -2.98 2.78
N LEU A 71 4.34 -3.13 2.70
CA LEU A 71 3.66 -4.38 3.01
C LEU A 71 3.18 -5.01 1.71
N ILE A 72 3.62 -6.23 1.46
CA ILE A 72 3.17 -6.99 0.29
C ILE A 72 2.27 -8.12 0.78
N ASP A 73 1.03 -8.09 0.34
CA ASP A 73 0.03 -9.09 0.71
C ASP A 73 -0.62 -9.65 -0.54
N ASP A 74 -0.75 -10.97 -0.60
CA ASP A 74 -1.29 -11.67 -1.75
C ASP A 74 -0.66 -11.23 -3.08
N PRO A 75 0.66 -11.40 -3.25
CA PRO A 75 1.32 -11.00 -4.49
C PRO A 75 0.93 -11.87 -5.68
N ILE A 76 0.34 -13.03 -5.42
CA ILE A 76 -0.04 -14.04 -6.41
C ILE A 76 -1.53 -14.33 -6.23
N LYS A 77 -2.28 -14.28 -7.33
CA LYS A 77 -3.73 -14.39 -7.32
C LYS A 77 -4.22 -15.80 -6.97
N ASP A 78 -3.60 -16.82 -7.57
CA ASP A 78 -4.05 -18.21 -7.48
C ASP A 78 -2.90 -19.18 -7.73
N ASP A 79 -3.18 -20.49 -7.62
CA ASP A 79 -2.18 -21.54 -7.81
C ASP A 79 -1.63 -21.56 -9.23
N GLU A 80 -2.45 -21.28 -10.21
CA GLU A 80 -2.02 -21.22 -11.62
C GLU A 80 -0.98 -20.14 -11.83
N GLU A 81 -1.19 -18.95 -11.25
CA GLU A 81 -0.18 -17.87 -11.29
C GLU A 81 1.07 -18.24 -10.50
N ALA A 82 0.91 -18.93 -9.36
CA ALA A 82 2.03 -19.36 -8.54
C ALA A 82 2.93 -20.35 -9.27
N ASP A 83 2.35 -21.20 -10.12
CA ASP A 83 3.10 -22.17 -10.90
C ASP A 83 3.74 -21.57 -12.16
N SER A 84 3.39 -20.34 -12.51
CA SER A 84 3.99 -19.65 -13.67
C SER A 84 5.33 -19.06 -13.30
N GLU A 85 6.40 -19.61 -13.88
CA GLU A 85 7.75 -19.07 -13.71
C GLU A 85 7.86 -17.63 -14.19
N LEU A 86 7.24 -17.31 -15.31
CA LEU A 86 7.24 -15.96 -15.87
C LEU A 86 6.58 -14.96 -14.91
N ARG A 87 5.48 -15.36 -14.28
CA ARG A 87 4.78 -14.48 -13.33
C ARG A 87 5.64 -14.25 -12.08
N ARG A 88 6.25 -15.30 -11.54
CA ARG A 88 7.14 -15.17 -10.39
C ARG A 88 8.34 -14.27 -10.70
N GLU A 89 8.92 -14.41 -11.87
CA GLU A 89 10.03 -13.56 -12.31
C GLU A 89 9.62 -12.09 -12.43
N ARG A 90 8.43 -11.81 -12.95
CA ARG A 90 7.90 -10.45 -13.06
C ARG A 90 7.68 -9.82 -11.70
N ILE A 91 7.13 -10.58 -10.76
CA ILE A 91 6.90 -10.10 -9.39
C ILE A 91 8.23 -9.80 -8.72
N TRP A 92 9.20 -10.69 -8.84
CA TRP A 92 10.54 -10.49 -8.27
C TRP A 92 11.26 -9.30 -8.89
N SER A 93 11.16 -9.14 -10.20
CA SER A 93 11.76 -8.01 -10.91
C SER A 93 11.13 -6.69 -10.46
N TRP A 94 9.81 -6.66 -10.33
CA TRP A 94 9.13 -5.47 -9.83
C TRP A 94 9.55 -5.13 -8.40
N TYR A 95 9.62 -6.13 -7.54
CA TYR A 95 10.06 -5.93 -6.15
C TYR A 95 11.48 -5.38 -6.10
N SER A 96 12.41 -6.02 -6.78
CA SER A 96 13.83 -5.67 -6.66
C SER A 96 14.21 -4.37 -7.37
N SER A 97 13.58 -4.07 -8.51
CA SER A 97 13.97 -2.90 -9.31
C SER A 97 13.06 -1.69 -9.13
N VAL A 98 11.84 -1.88 -8.64
CA VAL A 98 10.88 -0.78 -8.47
C VAL A 98 10.52 -0.58 -7.00
N ALA A 99 9.91 -1.60 -6.37
CA ALA A 99 9.35 -1.44 -5.02
C ALA A 99 10.43 -1.23 -3.96
N TYR A 100 11.46 -2.06 -3.95
CA TYR A 100 12.54 -1.98 -2.96
C TYR A 100 13.25 -0.63 -2.99
N THR A 101 13.41 -0.06 -4.19
CA THR A 101 14.08 1.24 -4.34
C THR A 101 13.29 2.41 -3.77
N ARG A 102 12.01 2.22 -3.44
CA ARG A 102 11.17 3.24 -2.84
C ARG A 102 11.20 3.24 -1.32
N LEU A 103 11.80 2.22 -0.70
CA LEU A 103 11.94 2.18 0.75
C LEU A 103 12.95 3.23 1.19
N SER A 104 12.55 4.02 2.17
CA SER A 104 13.42 5.03 2.76
C SER A 104 14.54 4.36 3.55
N PRO A 105 15.78 4.87 3.46
CA PRO A 105 16.86 4.33 4.28
C PRO A 105 16.57 4.55 5.76
N GLY A 106 16.63 3.49 6.49
CA GLY A 106 16.54 3.36 7.90
C GLY A 106 15.98 4.06 8.91
#